data_4167334b9010b90b29556cf67c39b8a5
#
_entry.id   4167334b9010b90b29556cf67c39b8a5
#
_cell.length_a   1.000
_cell.length_b   1.000
_cell.length_c   1.000
_cell.angle_alpha   90.00
_cell.angle_beta   90.00
_cell.angle_gamma   90.00
#
_symmetry.space_group_name_H-M   'P 1'
#
loop_
_entity.id
_entity.type
_entity.pdbx_description
1 polymer ?
#
loop_
_entity_poly.entity_id
_entity_poly.type
_entity_poly.pdbx_seq_one_letter_code
_entity_poly.pdbx_strand_id
1 'polypeptide(L)'
;VTATTFNGSLAASNLTGALPSISGANLTSLTAGNLTGTLPAISGANLTNLPSPDPSDTDVQVTFDIAGNSGSGYTFTGPGNDGTTGNPDIYLIRGQRYRFNNTTGSGHPFEFRNADNNADYTDGISGSQSGIQDFNVQYDAPAQLKYRCTIHTVSMVGNIYIVGSFPKISVSGQS
;
A
#
# COMPACT_ATOMS: atom_id res chain seq x y z
N VAL A 1 28.94 -51.66 -10.08
CA VAL A 1 27.98 -51.77 -11.19
C VAL A 1 27.47 -50.37 -11.47
N THR A 2 27.82 -49.78 -12.58
CA THR A 2 27.27 -48.48 -13.05
C THR A 2 26.08 -48.80 -13.95
N ALA A 3 24.87 -48.53 -13.50
CA ALA A 3 23.69 -48.58 -14.36
C ALA A 3 23.54 -47.25 -15.09
N THR A 4 23.44 -47.29 -16.41
CA THR A 4 23.21 -46.11 -17.25
C THR A 4 21.73 -45.66 -17.28
N THR A 5 20.81 -46.55 -16.88
CA THR A 5 19.37 -46.27 -16.86
C THR A 5 18.71 -47.04 -15.73
N PHE A 6 17.88 -46.39 -14.95
CA PHE A 6 17.04 -46.99 -13.94
C PHE A 6 15.55 -46.91 -14.40
N ASN A 7 14.98 -48.06 -14.70
CA ASN A 7 13.56 -48.21 -15.02
C ASN A 7 12.81 -48.77 -13.80
N GLY A 8 12.22 -47.92 -13.02
CA GLY A 8 11.47 -48.32 -11.85
C GLY A 8 11.16 -47.17 -10.92
N SER A 9 10.35 -47.41 -9.87
CA SER A 9 10.08 -46.43 -8.83
C SER A 9 11.22 -46.47 -7.81
N LEU A 10 11.86 -45.33 -7.55
CA LEU A 10 12.87 -45.16 -6.50
C LEU A 10 12.30 -44.35 -5.36
N ALA A 11 12.29 -44.93 -4.18
CA ALA A 11 11.88 -44.17 -2.98
C ALA A 11 12.85 -43.02 -2.70
N ALA A 12 12.34 -41.84 -2.40
CA ALA A 12 13.18 -40.66 -2.14
C ALA A 12 14.15 -40.86 -0.95
N SER A 13 13.81 -41.73 0.00
CA SER A 13 14.69 -42.13 1.11
C SER A 13 15.98 -42.83 0.70
N ASN A 14 16.02 -43.36 -0.52
CA ASN A 14 17.19 -44.07 -1.10
C ASN A 14 18.09 -43.12 -1.94
N LEU A 15 17.70 -41.86 -2.08
CA LEU A 15 18.48 -40.85 -2.78
C LEU A 15 19.38 -40.12 -1.77
N THR A 16 20.69 -40.29 -1.93
CA THR A 16 21.69 -39.60 -1.12
C THR A 16 22.60 -38.76 -2.00
N GLY A 17 22.94 -37.55 -1.51
CA GLY A 17 23.77 -36.59 -2.25
C GLY A 17 22.98 -35.61 -3.09
N ALA A 18 23.68 -34.68 -3.74
CA ALA A 18 23.05 -33.70 -4.62
C ALA A 18 22.58 -34.34 -5.93
N LEU A 19 21.35 -34.04 -6.33
CA LEU A 19 20.90 -34.43 -7.68
C LEU A 19 21.67 -33.63 -8.72
N PRO A 20 22.01 -34.25 -9.87
CA PRO A 20 22.54 -33.51 -10.99
C PRO A 20 21.63 -32.36 -11.40
N SER A 21 22.17 -31.34 -12.07
CA SER A 21 21.37 -30.24 -12.60
C SER A 21 20.36 -30.80 -13.61
N ILE A 22 19.11 -30.93 -13.17
CA ILE A 22 17.97 -31.43 -13.96
C ILE A 22 16.86 -30.38 -14.02
N SER A 23 16.09 -30.42 -15.09
CA SER A 23 14.89 -29.57 -15.17
C SER A 23 13.87 -29.94 -14.09
N GLY A 24 13.45 -29.00 -13.29
CA GLY A 24 12.37 -29.14 -12.29
C GLY A 24 10.95 -29.12 -12.90
N ALA A 25 10.80 -29.06 -14.21
CA ALA A 25 9.51 -28.85 -14.88
C ALA A 25 8.43 -29.90 -14.51
N ASN A 26 8.84 -31.10 -14.10
CA ASN A 26 7.94 -32.18 -13.71
C ASN A 26 7.87 -32.39 -12.18
N LEU A 27 8.48 -31.51 -11.39
CA LEU A 27 8.37 -31.59 -9.95
C LEU A 27 7.05 -30.96 -9.52
N THR A 28 6.16 -31.77 -8.95
CA THR A 28 4.87 -31.35 -8.43
C THR A 28 4.83 -31.45 -6.91
N SER A 29 3.94 -30.72 -6.27
CA SER A 29 3.75 -30.79 -4.81
C SER A 29 4.97 -30.39 -3.98
N LEU A 30 5.77 -29.43 -4.46
CA LEU A 30 6.86 -28.85 -3.69
C LEU A 30 6.29 -27.95 -2.59
N THR A 31 6.62 -28.26 -1.34
CA THR A 31 6.26 -27.40 -0.21
C THR A 31 7.23 -26.22 -0.14
N ALA A 32 6.71 -24.98 -0.14
CA ALA A 32 7.53 -23.77 -0.13
C ALA A 32 8.53 -23.72 1.04
N GLY A 33 8.19 -24.27 2.20
CA GLY A 33 9.09 -24.35 3.36
C GLY A 33 10.34 -25.21 3.15
N ASN A 34 10.37 -26.06 2.12
CA ASN A 34 11.51 -26.90 1.78
C ASN A 34 12.38 -26.30 0.66
N LEU A 35 12.00 -25.13 0.15
CA LEU A 35 12.76 -24.41 -0.87
C LEU A 35 13.69 -23.42 -0.17
N THR A 36 14.99 -23.63 -0.32
CA THR A 36 16.02 -22.74 0.25
C THR A 36 16.85 -22.14 -0.89
N GLY A 37 17.27 -20.90 -0.72
CA GLY A 37 18.06 -20.17 -1.71
C GLY A 37 17.28 -19.01 -2.35
N THR A 38 17.96 -18.24 -3.20
CA THR A 38 17.36 -17.13 -3.93
C THR A 38 16.63 -17.67 -5.16
N LEU A 39 15.34 -17.36 -5.28
CA LEU A 39 14.59 -17.64 -6.51
C LEU A 39 15.13 -16.76 -7.64
N PRO A 40 15.27 -17.28 -8.86
CA PRO A 40 15.55 -16.46 -10.04
C PRO A 40 14.47 -15.36 -10.17
N ALA A 41 14.80 -14.26 -10.84
CA ALA A 41 13.82 -13.24 -11.19
C ALA A 41 12.72 -13.86 -12.06
N ILE A 42 11.56 -14.10 -11.46
CA ILE A 42 10.36 -14.64 -12.11
C ILE A 42 9.25 -13.61 -12.07
N SER A 43 8.38 -13.63 -13.07
CA SER A 43 7.18 -12.79 -13.04
C SER A 43 6.29 -13.18 -11.85
N GLY A 44 5.94 -12.20 -11.01
CA GLY A 44 5.00 -12.38 -9.91
C GLY A 44 3.52 -12.44 -10.35
N ALA A 45 3.24 -12.37 -11.65
CA ALA A 45 1.87 -12.27 -12.18
C ALA A 45 0.94 -13.42 -11.75
N ASN A 46 1.51 -14.59 -11.46
CA ASN A 46 0.76 -15.77 -11.04
C ASN A 46 0.89 -16.09 -9.54
N LEU A 47 1.50 -15.20 -8.77
CA LEU A 47 1.55 -15.36 -7.32
C LEU A 47 0.18 -14.98 -6.75
N THR A 48 -0.52 -15.97 -6.22
CA THR A 48 -1.80 -15.79 -5.53
C THR A 48 -1.59 -15.93 -4.02
N ASN A 49 -2.49 -15.37 -3.23
CA ASN A 49 -2.41 -15.39 -1.76
C ASN A 49 -1.13 -14.75 -1.19
N LEU A 50 -0.62 -13.75 -1.88
CA LEU A 50 0.36 -12.87 -1.24
C LEU A 50 -0.32 -12.24 -0.02
N PRO A 51 0.35 -12.21 1.15
CA PRO A 51 -0.20 -11.46 2.27
C PRO A 51 -0.45 -10.04 1.78
N SER A 52 -1.70 -9.57 1.92
CA SER A 52 -1.99 -8.15 1.76
C SER A 52 -1.08 -7.40 2.73
N PRO A 53 -0.46 -6.29 2.34
CA PRO A 53 0.26 -5.47 3.29
C PRO A 53 -0.70 -5.21 4.45
N ASP A 54 -0.30 -5.65 5.64
CA ASP A 54 -1.10 -5.51 6.85
C ASP A 54 -1.33 -4.01 7.07
N PRO A 55 -2.58 -3.52 7.12
CA PRO A 55 -2.83 -2.12 7.43
C PRO A 55 -2.36 -1.73 8.84
N SER A 56 -2.04 -2.71 9.70
CA SER A 56 -1.35 -2.49 10.97
C SER A 56 0.17 -2.38 10.83
N ASP A 57 0.70 -2.51 9.61
CA ASP A 57 2.13 -2.39 9.35
C ASP A 57 2.61 -1.03 9.86
N THR A 58 3.55 -1.09 10.79
CA THR A 58 4.14 0.04 11.50
C THR A 58 4.98 0.99 10.61
N ASP A 59 4.94 0.77 9.32
CA ASP A 59 5.71 1.53 8.32
C ASP A 59 5.00 2.85 7.90
N VAL A 60 4.06 3.31 8.70
CA VAL A 60 3.49 4.65 8.57
C VAL A 60 4.50 5.68 9.05
N GLN A 61 5.00 6.49 8.14
CA GLN A 61 6.05 7.47 8.46
C GLN A 61 5.50 8.72 9.15
N VAL A 62 4.21 9.04 8.94
CA VAL A 62 3.59 10.29 9.42
C VAL A 62 2.14 10.04 9.83
N THR A 63 1.78 10.51 11.02
CA THR A 63 0.39 10.48 11.51
C THR A 63 -0.16 11.90 11.61
N PHE A 64 -1.42 12.06 11.17
CA PHE A 64 -2.27 13.20 11.45
C PHE A 64 -3.40 12.77 12.37
N ASP A 65 -3.50 13.36 13.55
CA ASP A 65 -4.67 13.22 14.41
C ASP A 65 -5.72 14.24 13.99
N ILE A 66 -6.93 13.77 13.72
CA ILE A 66 -8.05 14.56 13.23
C ILE A 66 -9.03 14.75 14.38
N ALA A 67 -9.35 16.00 14.66
CA ALA A 67 -10.40 16.43 15.57
C ALA A 67 -11.31 17.45 14.87
N GLY A 68 -12.21 18.09 15.62
CA GLY A 68 -13.06 19.16 15.09
C GLY A 68 -14.55 18.91 15.27
N ASN A 69 -15.34 19.83 14.74
CA ASN A 69 -16.80 19.80 14.78
C ASN A 69 -17.40 20.60 13.60
N SER A 70 -18.70 20.53 13.42
CA SER A 70 -19.40 21.18 12.30
C SER A 70 -19.29 22.72 12.28
N GLY A 71 -18.99 23.35 13.41
CA GLY A 71 -18.86 24.82 13.53
C GLY A 71 -17.44 25.31 13.25
N SER A 72 -16.42 24.51 13.58
CA SER A 72 -15.00 24.88 13.39
C SER A 72 -14.34 24.18 12.20
N GLY A 73 -14.97 23.16 11.64
CA GLY A 73 -14.35 22.29 10.65
C GLY A 73 -13.48 21.20 11.27
N TYR A 74 -12.77 20.45 10.45
CA TYR A 74 -11.72 19.54 10.91
C TYR A 74 -10.48 20.32 11.32
N THR A 75 -9.84 19.87 12.38
CA THR A 75 -8.50 20.32 12.78
C THR A 75 -7.56 19.14 12.73
N PHE A 76 -6.29 19.41 12.42
CA PHE A 76 -5.27 18.37 12.28
C PHE A 76 -4.09 18.68 13.18
N THR A 77 -3.62 17.67 13.92
CA THR A 77 -2.35 17.72 14.63
C THR A 77 -1.38 16.79 13.95
N GLY A 78 -0.25 17.32 13.46
CA GLY A 78 0.75 16.58 12.69
C GLY A 78 1.69 17.52 11.98
N PRO A 79 2.52 17.05 11.05
CA PRO A 79 3.48 17.90 10.36
C PRO A 79 2.84 19.13 9.69
N GLY A 80 3.28 20.31 10.12
CA GLY A 80 2.77 21.58 9.61
C GLY A 80 1.39 21.98 10.11
N ASN A 81 0.79 21.22 11.03
CA ASN A 81 -0.54 21.49 11.58
C ASN A 81 -0.53 21.33 13.11
N ASP A 82 -0.99 22.33 13.81
CA ASP A 82 -0.96 22.45 15.28
C ASP A 82 -2.30 22.14 15.97
N GLY A 83 -3.32 21.73 15.20
CA GLY A 83 -4.65 21.42 15.71
C GLY A 83 -5.58 22.64 15.90
N THR A 84 -5.16 23.84 15.52
CA THR A 84 -5.93 25.08 15.81
C THR A 84 -6.72 25.60 14.60
N THR A 85 -6.21 25.40 13.38
CA THR A 85 -6.85 25.89 12.16
C THR A 85 -7.94 24.95 11.68
N GLY A 86 -9.15 25.47 11.45
CA GLY A 86 -10.27 24.71 10.89
C GLY A 86 -10.12 24.49 9.38
N ASN A 87 -10.28 23.26 8.93
CA ASN A 87 -10.15 22.82 7.55
C ASN A 87 -8.85 23.28 6.87
N PRO A 88 -7.66 23.04 7.46
CA PRO A 88 -6.40 23.48 6.88
C PRO A 88 -6.08 22.72 5.57
N ASP A 89 -5.25 23.32 4.75
CA ASP A 89 -4.64 22.62 3.62
C ASP A 89 -3.61 21.59 4.12
N ILE A 90 -3.66 20.37 3.61
CA ILE A 90 -2.76 19.27 3.96
C ILE A 90 -1.81 19.03 2.79
N TYR A 91 -0.54 18.85 3.09
CA TYR A 91 0.50 18.60 2.09
C TYR A 91 1.08 17.20 2.28
N LEU A 92 0.97 16.36 1.24
CA LEU A 92 1.47 15.00 1.24
C LEU A 92 2.52 14.82 0.15
N ILE A 93 3.44 13.89 0.37
CA ILE A 93 4.52 13.57 -0.58
C ILE A 93 4.21 12.24 -1.28
N ARG A 94 4.37 12.21 -2.61
CA ARG A 94 4.20 10.99 -3.41
C ARG A 94 5.12 9.87 -2.93
N GLY A 95 4.61 8.66 -2.89
CA GLY A 95 5.34 7.48 -2.46
C GLY A 95 5.51 7.37 -0.94
N GLN A 96 4.95 8.31 -0.18
CA GLN A 96 4.96 8.26 1.28
C GLN A 96 3.64 7.69 1.81
N ARG A 97 3.68 7.20 3.04
CA ARG A 97 2.55 6.60 3.73
C ARG A 97 2.16 7.46 4.93
N TYR A 98 0.87 7.76 5.01
CA TYR A 98 0.30 8.62 6.03
C TYR A 98 -0.83 7.90 6.75
N ARG A 99 -0.94 8.15 8.05
CA ARG A 99 -2.07 7.72 8.86
C ARG A 99 -2.92 8.92 9.24
N PHE A 100 -4.20 8.81 9.03
CA PHE A 100 -5.22 9.76 9.43
C PHE A 100 -6.05 9.13 10.54
N ASN A 101 -5.83 9.56 11.78
CA ASN A 101 -6.51 9.05 12.96
C ASN A 101 -7.69 9.97 13.30
N ASN A 102 -8.88 9.60 12.83
CA ASN A 102 -10.09 10.37 13.07
C ASN A 102 -10.63 10.11 14.48
N THR A 103 -10.36 11.04 15.40
CA THR A 103 -10.81 10.96 16.80
C THR A 103 -12.26 11.41 17.00
N THR A 104 -12.90 11.97 15.96
CA THR A 104 -14.33 12.40 16.04
C THR A 104 -15.29 11.23 15.86
N GLY A 105 -14.82 10.07 15.44
CA GLY A 105 -15.60 8.86 15.27
C GLY A 105 -16.73 9.00 14.24
N SER A 106 -17.86 8.34 14.52
CA SER A 106 -19.02 8.33 13.62
C SER A 106 -19.79 9.66 13.58
N GLY A 107 -19.46 10.60 14.46
CA GLY A 107 -20.07 11.95 14.44
C GLY A 107 -19.62 12.77 13.22
N HIS A 108 -18.37 12.58 12.80
CA HIS A 108 -17.77 13.24 11.64
C HIS A 108 -16.88 12.26 10.87
N PRO A 109 -17.45 11.34 10.10
CA PRO A 109 -16.66 10.40 9.30
C PRO A 109 -15.85 11.15 8.24
N PHE A 110 -14.56 10.84 8.16
CA PHE A 110 -13.59 11.49 7.29
C PHE A 110 -13.45 10.73 5.97
N GLU A 111 -13.58 11.39 4.84
CA GLU A 111 -13.41 10.78 3.53
C GLU A 111 -12.48 11.60 2.64
N PHE A 112 -11.78 10.88 1.75
CA PHE A 112 -10.98 11.49 0.68
C PHE A 112 -11.84 11.66 -0.57
N ARG A 113 -11.65 12.80 -1.24
CA ARG A 113 -12.43 13.17 -2.43
C ARG A 113 -11.50 13.57 -3.56
N ASN A 114 -11.98 13.44 -4.80
CA ASN A 114 -11.31 14.05 -5.94
C ASN A 114 -11.29 15.59 -5.83
N ALA A 115 -10.50 16.26 -6.65
CA ALA A 115 -10.32 17.71 -6.61
C ALA A 115 -11.63 18.50 -6.75
N ASP A 116 -12.59 17.98 -7.53
CA ASP A 116 -13.90 18.61 -7.75
C ASP A 116 -14.90 18.33 -6.63
N ASN A 117 -14.55 17.52 -5.65
CA ASN A 117 -15.41 17.10 -4.54
C ASN A 117 -16.70 16.37 -4.97
N ASN A 118 -16.72 15.79 -6.16
CA ASN A 118 -17.90 15.14 -6.73
C ASN A 118 -17.86 13.61 -6.69
N ALA A 119 -16.70 13.01 -6.38
CA ALA A 119 -16.53 11.56 -6.24
C ALA A 119 -15.53 11.22 -5.13
N ASP A 120 -15.68 10.02 -4.55
CA ASP A 120 -14.74 9.49 -3.58
C ASP A 120 -13.40 9.17 -4.25
N TYR A 121 -12.33 9.41 -3.52
CA TYR A 121 -11.00 8.96 -3.91
C TYR A 121 -10.58 7.83 -2.97
N THR A 122 -10.33 6.65 -3.53
CA THR A 122 -10.06 5.42 -2.76
C THR A 122 -8.71 4.79 -3.07
N ASP A 123 -8.00 5.30 -4.07
CA ASP A 123 -6.74 4.72 -4.49
C ASP A 123 -5.64 4.90 -3.45
N GLY A 124 -5.04 3.79 -3.02
CA GLY A 124 -4.05 3.76 -1.96
C GLY A 124 -4.59 4.00 -0.55
N ILE A 125 -5.93 4.04 -0.36
CA ILE A 125 -6.57 4.29 0.92
C ILE A 125 -7.14 3.00 1.49
N SER A 126 -6.92 2.78 2.79
CA SER A 126 -7.46 1.66 3.55
C SER A 126 -7.93 2.10 4.93
N GLY A 127 -8.73 1.30 5.60
CA GLY A 127 -9.20 1.57 6.95
C GLY A 127 -10.61 2.13 7.04
N SER A 128 -10.92 2.85 8.12
CA SER A 128 -12.28 3.31 8.46
C SER A 128 -12.39 4.81 8.53
N GLN A 129 -13.39 5.38 7.86
CA GLN A 129 -13.71 6.82 7.89
C GLN A 129 -14.01 7.36 9.30
N SER A 130 -14.50 6.51 10.20
CA SER A 130 -14.82 6.86 11.59
C SER A 130 -13.71 6.52 12.58
N GLY A 131 -12.51 6.22 12.08
CA GLY A 131 -11.37 5.81 12.88
C GLY A 131 -10.07 6.05 12.13
N ILE A 132 -9.24 5.02 12.03
CA ILE A 132 -7.95 5.11 11.35
C ILE A 132 -8.13 4.81 9.86
N GLN A 133 -7.58 5.69 9.03
CA GLN A 133 -7.35 5.47 7.59
C GLN A 133 -5.87 5.64 7.28
N ASP A 134 -5.31 4.69 6.55
CA ASP A 134 -3.97 4.78 6.00
C ASP A 134 -4.04 5.16 4.53
N PHE A 135 -3.25 6.13 4.12
CA PHE A 135 -3.12 6.58 2.75
C PHE A 135 -1.70 6.34 2.25
N ASN A 136 -1.53 5.36 1.41
CA ASN A 136 -0.31 5.14 0.64
C ASN A 136 -0.40 5.98 -0.64
N VAL A 137 0.23 7.16 -0.61
CA VAL A 137 0.14 8.12 -1.73
C VAL A 137 0.80 7.54 -2.96
N GLN A 138 -0.02 7.17 -3.94
CA GLN A 138 0.45 6.58 -5.18
C GLN A 138 1.28 7.60 -5.99
N TYR A 139 2.15 7.09 -6.83
CA TYR A 139 3.01 7.96 -7.64
C TYR A 139 2.26 8.69 -8.73
N ASP A 140 1.18 8.14 -9.21
CA ASP A 140 0.26 8.71 -10.20
C ASP A 140 -0.94 9.42 -9.56
N ALA A 141 -0.99 9.51 -8.21
CA ALA A 141 -2.04 10.23 -7.51
C ALA A 141 -2.22 11.66 -8.08
N PRO A 142 -3.44 12.20 -8.16
CA PRO A 142 -3.68 13.57 -8.58
C PRO A 142 -2.87 14.58 -7.76
N ALA A 143 -2.52 15.72 -8.35
CA ALA A 143 -1.79 16.78 -7.62
C ALA A 143 -2.63 17.42 -6.53
N GLN A 144 -3.95 17.34 -6.64
CA GLN A 144 -4.89 17.87 -5.65
C GLN A 144 -6.01 16.87 -5.41
N LEU A 145 -6.32 16.69 -4.15
CA LEU A 145 -7.50 16.00 -3.64
C LEU A 145 -8.19 16.91 -2.62
N LYS A 146 -9.32 16.46 -2.11
CA LYS A 146 -10.00 17.07 -0.97
C LYS A 146 -10.22 16.03 0.11
N TYR A 147 -10.40 16.51 1.32
CA TYR A 147 -11.04 15.73 2.38
C TYR A 147 -12.37 16.36 2.73
N ARG A 148 -13.27 15.54 3.29
CA ARG A 148 -14.60 16.00 3.66
C ARG A 148 -15.20 15.14 4.77
N CYS A 149 -16.09 15.71 5.56
CA CYS A 149 -17.01 14.95 6.40
C CYS A 149 -18.18 14.44 5.55
N THR A 150 -18.54 13.16 5.67
CA THR A 150 -19.67 12.58 4.95
C THR A 150 -21.02 13.18 5.37
N ILE A 151 -21.10 13.71 6.60
CA ILE A 151 -22.32 14.29 7.18
C ILE A 151 -22.36 15.81 6.94
N HIS A 152 -21.23 16.51 7.17
CA HIS A 152 -21.15 17.96 7.08
C HIS A 152 -20.39 18.39 5.82
N THR A 153 -20.95 18.06 4.68
CA THR A 153 -20.29 18.12 3.36
C THR A 153 -19.91 19.52 2.89
N VAL A 154 -20.39 20.57 3.55
CA VAL A 154 -20.11 21.97 3.18
C VAL A 154 -19.18 22.64 4.18
N SER A 155 -19.40 22.44 5.50
CA SER A 155 -18.63 23.12 6.55
C SER A 155 -17.34 22.41 6.95
N MET A 156 -17.23 21.12 6.67
CA MET A 156 -16.06 20.30 7.02
C MET A 156 -15.40 19.75 5.75
N VAL A 157 -14.81 20.65 4.96
CA VAL A 157 -14.13 20.36 3.68
C VAL A 157 -12.84 21.14 3.62
N GLY A 158 -11.76 20.50 3.17
CA GLY A 158 -10.48 21.15 2.90
C GLY A 158 -9.71 20.48 1.77
N ASN A 159 -8.52 20.98 1.51
CA ASN A 159 -7.70 20.54 0.39
C ASN A 159 -6.55 19.65 0.84
N ILE A 160 -6.17 18.72 -0.01
CA ILE A 160 -4.94 17.94 0.09
C ILE A 160 -4.13 18.23 -1.18
N TYR A 161 -2.91 18.69 -1.01
CA TYR A 161 -1.95 18.89 -2.10
C TYR A 161 -0.90 17.80 -2.07
N ILE A 162 -0.77 17.07 -3.19
CA ILE A 162 0.20 16.00 -3.34
C ILE A 162 1.40 16.54 -4.08
N VAL A 163 2.51 16.67 -3.36
CA VAL A 163 3.76 17.26 -3.84
C VAL A 163 4.81 16.19 -4.13
N GLY A 164 5.87 16.60 -4.83
CA GLY A 164 6.93 15.71 -5.28
C GLY A 164 6.65 15.19 -6.69
N SER A 165 7.68 15.20 -7.52
CA SER A 165 7.67 14.58 -8.84
C SER A 165 8.64 13.40 -8.81
N PHE A 166 8.33 12.34 -9.56
CA PHE A 166 9.37 11.43 -9.96
C PHE A 166 10.47 12.16 -10.71
N PRO A 167 11.74 11.84 -10.48
CA PRO A 167 12.72 12.13 -11.49
C PRO A 167 12.25 11.37 -12.75
N LYS A 168 11.83 12.11 -13.78
CA LYS A 168 11.65 11.52 -15.11
C LYS A 168 13.02 11.00 -15.50
N ILE A 169 13.19 9.68 -15.47
CA ILE A 169 14.31 9.05 -16.15
C ILE A 169 14.01 9.24 -17.64
N SER A 170 14.55 10.30 -18.22
CA SER A 170 14.61 10.45 -19.68
C SER A 170 15.62 9.42 -20.15
N VAL A 171 15.14 8.27 -20.61
CA VAL A 171 15.96 7.42 -21.45
C VAL A 171 16.10 8.17 -22.76
N SER A 172 17.16 8.96 -22.90
CA SER A 172 17.55 9.54 -24.18
C SER A 172 17.88 8.34 -25.08
N GLY A 173 17.06 8.18 -26.12
CA GLY A 173 17.17 7.07 -27.04
C GLY A 173 18.57 6.92 -27.62
N GLN A 174 19.02 5.71 -27.67
CA GLN A 174 20.11 5.33 -28.56
C GLN A 174 19.62 5.51 -30.00
N SER A 175 20.24 6.44 -30.71
CA SER A 175 20.25 6.50 -32.17
C SER A 175 21.25 5.50 -32.71
#